data_bb715d9d75c937f38d6d6efe2f1ae969
#
_entry.id   bb715d9d75c937f38d6d6efe2f1ae969
#
_cell.length_a   1.000
_cell.length_b   1.000
_cell.length_c   1.000
_cell.angle_alpha   90.00
_cell.angle_beta   90.00
_cell.angle_gamma   90.00
#
_symmetry.space_group_name_H-M   'P 1'
#
loop_
_entity.id
_entity.type
_entity.pdbx_description
1 polymer ?
#
loop_
_entity_poly.entity_id
_entity_poly.type
_entity_poly.pdbx_seq_one_letter_code
_entity_poly.pdbx_strand_id
1 'polypeptide(L)'
;ERYQSLFALRGADLRPAFLHDADESVRRFVADIDDRQLVPLVQNLGGHDLGVLVDSYRACDSVTDRPSVVFAYTVKGWGLPIAGDPLNHSALLSPSQIDELRSELGLDDATEWDRFPRASLAGEWCVRAGGEVNNTPVPPRPVLDVPDAVGGATGAKPVSTQEVFGRLLTGLGAVADVAERMVTLSPDVSVSTNLGGWINKFGVFHPEQQPDYLGSDRLL
;
A
#
# COMPACT_ATOMS: atom_id res chain seq x y z
N GLU A 1 -8.19 17.35 -11.02
CA GLU A 1 -7.63 16.83 -12.31
C GLU A 1 -6.47 17.69 -12.80
N ARG A 2 -6.65 19.04 -12.95
CA ARG A 2 -5.60 19.92 -13.47
C ARG A 2 -4.30 19.87 -12.63
N TYR A 3 -4.38 20.02 -11.32
CA TYR A 3 -3.20 19.94 -10.46
C TYR A 3 -2.53 18.56 -10.53
N GLN A 4 -3.31 17.51 -10.61
CA GLN A 4 -2.83 16.15 -10.76
C GLN A 4 -2.02 15.95 -12.05
N SER A 5 -2.43 16.57 -13.16
CA SER A 5 -1.70 16.47 -14.42
C SER A 5 -0.29 17.08 -14.38
N LEU A 6 -0.01 17.99 -13.43
CA LEU A 6 1.31 18.59 -13.27
C LEU A 6 2.36 17.60 -12.75
N PHE A 7 1.94 16.49 -12.13
CA PHE A 7 2.87 15.51 -11.57
C PHE A 7 3.63 14.69 -12.63
N ALA A 8 3.08 14.57 -13.83
CA ALA A 8 3.72 13.90 -14.95
C ALA A 8 4.72 14.83 -15.69
N LEU A 9 4.65 16.14 -15.47
CA LEU A 9 5.46 17.13 -16.18
C LEU A 9 6.81 17.35 -15.49
N ARG A 10 7.83 17.63 -16.30
CA ARG A 10 9.20 17.88 -15.85
C ARG A 10 9.82 19.04 -16.62
N GLY A 11 10.85 19.66 -16.04
CA GLY A 11 11.66 20.68 -16.71
C GLY A 11 10.83 21.81 -17.32
N ALA A 12 11.07 22.08 -18.60
CA ALA A 12 10.48 23.21 -19.32
C ALA A 12 8.95 23.09 -19.53
N ASP A 13 8.38 21.90 -19.43
CA ASP A 13 6.93 21.69 -19.66
C ASP A 13 6.10 22.01 -18.41
N LEU A 14 6.67 21.84 -17.22
CA LEU A 14 5.96 22.08 -15.97
C LEU A 14 5.61 23.56 -15.75
N ARG A 15 6.56 24.47 -15.98
CA ARG A 15 6.37 25.89 -15.70
C ARG A 15 5.20 26.52 -16.48
N PRO A 16 5.09 26.38 -17.82
CA PRO A 16 3.98 26.94 -18.56
C PRO A 16 2.65 26.32 -18.16
N ALA A 17 2.60 25.01 -17.89
CA ALA A 17 1.40 24.35 -17.44
C ALA A 17 0.95 24.81 -16.03
N PHE A 18 1.90 24.97 -15.11
CA PHE A 18 1.64 25.47 -13.75
C PHE A 18 1.12 26.92 -13.78
N LEU A 19 1.72 27.76 -14.62
CA LEU A 19 1.38 29.20 -14.71
C LEU A 19 0.23 29.49 -15.66
N HIS A 20 -0.39 28.51 -16.31
CA HIS A 20 -1.42 28.75 -17.34
C HIS A 20 -2.53 29.70 -16.86
N ASP A 21 -3.13 29.46 -15.68
CA ASP A 21 -4.18 30.31 -15.10
C ASP A 21 -3.73 30.95 -13.76
N ALA A 22 -2.42 31.02 -13.54
CA ALA A 22 -1.90 31.61 -12.32
C ALA A 22 -2.08 33.13 -12.34
N ASP A 23 -2.40 33.68 -11.19
CA ASP A 23 -2.43 35.13 -11.01
C ASP A 23 -1.02 35.74 -10.98
N GLU A 24 -0.95 37.05 -11.04
CA GLU A 24 0.32 37.80 -11.09
C GLU A 24 1.15 37.62 -9.81
N SER A 25 0.53 37.32 -8.67
CA SER A 25 1.24 37.10 -7.40
C SER A 25 2.01 35.79 -7.45
N VAL A 26 1.39 34.73 -7.97
CA VAL A 26 2.05 33.42 -8.16
C VAL A 26 3.16 33.51 -9.20
N ARG A 27 2.91 34.21 -10.32
CA ARG A 27 3.93 34.42 -11.37
C ARG A 27 5.18 35.09 -10.81
N ARG A 28 4.99 36.16 -10.03
CA ARG A 28 6.10 36.87 -9.38
C ARG A 28 6.82 36.01 -8.34
N PHE A 29 6.07 35.23 -7.56
CA PHE A 29 6.64 34.36 -6.54
C PHE A 29 7.59 33.32 -7.13
N VAL A 30 7.26 32.75 -8.28
CA VAL A 30 8.09 31.71 -8.90
C VAL A 30 9.04 32.22 -9.97
N ALA A 31 9.13 33.54 -10.20
CA ALA A 31 9.94 34.14 -11.26
C ALA A 31 11.42 33.80 -11.15
N ASP A 32 11.96 33.81 -9.93
CA ASP A 32 13.36 33.55 -9.62
C ASP A 32 13.66 32.08 -9.27
N ILE A 33 12.64 31.21 -9.32
CA ILE A 33 12.78 29.76 -9.06
C ILE A 33 13.12 29.07 -10.37
N ASP A 34 14.23 28.34 -10.43
CA ASP A 34 14.55 27.57 -11.63
C ASP A 34 13.62 26.37 -11.84
N ASP A 35 13.61 25.81 -13.06
CA ASP A 35 12.68 24.73 -13.41
C ASP A 35 12.94 23.42 -12.63
N ARG A 36 14.19 23.19 -12.16
CA ARG A 36 14.52 22.04 -11.34
C ARG A 36 13.99 22.20 -9.91
N GLN A 37 14.05 23.42 -9.37
CA GLN A 37 13.50 23.75 -8.07
C GLN A 37 11.96 23.82 -8.08
N LEU A 38 11.37 24.19 -9.23
CA LEU A 38 9.93 24.25 -9.37
C LEU A 38 9.26 22.88 -9.26
N VAL A 39 9.90 21.82 -9.73
CA VAL A 39 9.37 20.46 -9.68
C VAL A 39 9.03 20.03 -8.25
N PRO A 40 9.97 19.99 -7.30
CA PRO A 40 9.63 19.61 -5.92
C PRO A 40 8.67 20.60 -5.25
N LEU A 41 8.76 21.89 -5.57
CA LEU A 41 7.84 22.89 -5.02
C LEU A 41 6.38 22.63 -5.42
N VAL A 42 6.13 22.24 -6.66
CA VAL A 42 4.77 21.96 -7.16
C VAL A 42 4.30 20.59 -6.72
N GLN A 43 5.19 19.60 -6.65
CA GLN A 43 4.85 18.20 -6.42
C GLN A 43 4.90 17.77 -4.95
N ASN A 44 5.53 18.54 -4.07
CA ASN A 44 5.53 18.25 -2.64
C ASN A 44 4.24 18.75 -1.99
N LEU A 45 3.34 17.82 -1.72
CA LEU A 45 2.05 18.07 -1.06
C LEU A 45 2.12 17.97 0.47
N GLY A 46 3.31 18.06 1.04
CA GLY A 46 3.52 17.85 2.48
C GLY A 46 3.51 16.37 2.87
N GLY A 47 2.59 15.58 2.36
CA GLY A 47 2.57 14.13 2.56
C GLY A 47 3.71 13.36 1.87
N HIS A 48 4.50 14.04 1.04
CA HIS A 48 5.74 13.53 0.44
C HIS A 48 7.00 14.13 1.09
N ASP A 49 6.85 14.99 2.08
CA ASP A 49 7.94 15.49 2.89
C ASP A 49 8.26 14.48 4.00
N LEU A 50 9.35 13.73 3.82
CA LEU A 50 9.74 12.67 4.75
C LEU A 50 10.07 13.22 6.13
N GLY A 51 10.63 14.45 6.23
CA GLY A 51 10.90 15.10 7.50
C GLY A 51 9.62 15.39 8.28
N VAL A 52 8.65 16.03 7.63
CA VAL A 52 7.33 16.31 8.21
C VAL A 52 6.59 15.02 8.60
N LEU A 53 6.67 13.98 7.79
CA LEU A 53 6.05 12.68 8.10
C LEU A 53 6.68 12.04 9.34
N VAL A 54 8.01 11.98 9.41
CA VAL A 54 8.73 11.42 10.57
C VAL A 54 8.39 12.19 11.84
N ASP A 55 8.38 13.52 11.80
CA ASP A 55 8.05 14.34 12.97
C ASP A 55 6.58 14.19 13.37
N SER A 56 5.67 14.04 12.41
CA SER A 56 4.25 13.73 12.67
C SER A 56 4.09 12.39 13.38
N TYR A 57 4.77 11.33 12.93
CA TYR A 57 4.73 10.03 13.59
C TYR A 57 5.31 10.09 15.01
N ARG A 58 6.43 10.77 15.21
CA ARG A 58 7.01 10.98 16.55
C ARG A 58 6.05 11.72 17.48
N ALA A 59 5.33 12.71 16.96
CA ALA A 59 4.30 13.40 17.71
C ALA A 59 3.15 12.45 18.09
N CYS A 60 2.73 11.55 17.17
CA CYS A 60 1.74 10.51 17.45
C CYS A 60 2.22 9.55 18.56
N ASP A 61 3.47 9.10 18.52
CA ASP A 61 4.03 8.19 19.51
C ASP A 61 4.04 8.79 20.94
N SER A 62 4.08 10.13 21.04
CA SER A 62 4.01 10.82 22.33
C SER A 62 2.59 10.86 22.94
N VAL A 63 1.55 10.56 22.16
CA VAL A 63 0.16 10.56 22.59
C VAL A 63 -0.24 9.15 23.02
N THR A 64 -0.41 8.94 24.32
CA THR A 64 -0.69 7.60 24.91
C THR A 64 -2.11 7.43 25.43
N ASP A 65 -2.90 8.49 25.50
CA ASP A 65 -4.24 8.52 26.11
C ASP A 65 -5.39 8.46 25.08
N ARG A 66 -5.08 8.56 23.78
CA ARG A 66 -6.06 8.56 22.69
C ARG A 66 -5.43 8.16 21.35
N PRO A 67 -6.25 7.68 20.38
CA PRO A 67 -5.76 7.42 19.02
C PRO A 67 -5.27 8.69 18.32
N SER A 68 -4.25 8.56 17.50
CA SER A 68 -3.76 9.61 16.61
C SER A 68 -4.06 9.28 15.15
N VAL A 69 -4.37 10.28 14.35
CA VAL A 69 -4.63 10.13 12.91
C VAL A 69 -3.77 11.14 12.15
N VAL A 70 -3.03 10.65 11.15
CA VAL A 70 -2.24 11.48 10.24
C VAL A 70 -2.88 11.45 8.86
N PHE A 71 -3.30 12.62 8.36
CA PHE A 71 -3.77 12.79 7.00
C PHE A 71 -2.60 13.22 6.12
N ALA A 72 -2.01 12.26 5.40
CA ALA A 72 -0.93 12.53 4.47
C ALA A 72 -1.50 12.86 3.08
N TYR A 73 -1.36 14.10 2.64
CA TYR A 73 -1.80 14.53 1.32
C TYR A 73 -0.75 14.11 0.28
N THR A 74 -1.03 13.06 -0.46
CA THR A 74 -0.10 12.39 -1.37
C THR A 74 -0.68 12.19 -2.76
N VAL A 75 0.20 11.88 -3.73
CA VAL A 75 -0.19 11.46 -5.08
C VAL A 75 0.29 10.03 -5.31
N LYS A 76 -0.61 9.18 -5.77
CA LYS A 76 -0.28 7.80 -6.11
C LYS A 76 0.76 7.75 -7.22
N GLY A 77 1.79 6.92 -7.03
CA GLY A 77 2.90 6.79 -7.96
C GLY A 77 3.91 7.94 -7.88
N TRP A 78 3.92 8.72 -6.80
CA TRP A 78 4.91 9.77 -6.61
C TRP A 78 6.34 9.25 -6.80
N GLY A 79 7.16 10.00 -7.57
CA GLY A 79 8.52 9.59 -7.94
C GLY A 79 8.58 8.63 -9.15
N LEU A 80 7.44 8.17 -9.69
CA LEU A 80 7.37 7.31 -10.85
C LEU A 80 6.88 8.09 -12.09
N PRO A 81 7.21 7.64 -13.31
CA PRO A 81 6.74 8.28 -14.54
C PRO A 81 5.21 8.23 -14.72
N ILE A 82 4.52 7.37 -13.98
CA ILE A 82 3.05 7.25 -13.96
C ILE A 82 2.40 8.01 -12.80
N ALA A 83 3.12 8.91 -12.14
CA ALA A 83 2.58 9.70 -11.02
C ALA A 83 1.36 10.52 -11.46
N GLY A 84 0.27 10.40 -10.72
CA GLY A 84 -0.96 11.14 -11.01
C GLY A 84 -1.75 10.65 -12.22
N ASP A 85 -1.29 9.63 -12.95
CA ASP A 85 -2.05 9.03 -14.05
C ASP A 85 -3.32 8.34 -13.50
N PRO A 86 -4.51 8.61 -14.07
CA PRO A 86 -5.76 7.96 -13.65
C PRO A 86 -5.71 6.43 -13.72
N LEU A 87 -4.91 5.86 -14.62
CA LEU A 87 -4.76 4.42 -14.81
C LEU A 87 -3.70 3.79 -13.92
N ASN A 88 -2.94 4.57 -13.15
CA ASN A 88 -1.83 4.04 -12.33
C ASN A 88 -2.27 3.08 -11.21
N HIS A 89 -3.59 2.89 -11.01
CA HIS A 89 -4.11 1.89 -10.10
C HIS A 89 -3.79 0.46 -10.56
N SER A 90 -3.81 0.22 -11.86
CA SER A 90 -3.58 -1.08 -12.49
C SER A 90 -2.46 -1.09 -13.54
N ALA A 91 -1.95 0.08 -13.93
CA ALA A 91 -0.84 0.18 -14.85
C ALA A 91 0.46 -0.30 -14.21
N LEU A 92 1.23 -1.07 -14.96
CA LEU A 92 2.56 -1.51 -14.57
C LEU A 92 3.62 -0.66 -15.29
N LEU A 93 4.76 -0.47 -14.66
CA LEU A 93 5.92 0.10 -15.34
C LEU A 93 6.40 -0.85 -16.44
N SER A 94 6.80 -0.30 -17.57
CA SER A 94 7.50 -1.05 -18.61
C SER A 94 8.91 -1.45 -18.13
N PRO A 95 9.53 -2.49 -18.73
CA PRO A 95 10.90 -2.85 -18.39
C PRO A 95 11.87 -1.67 -18.52
N SER A 96 11.74 -0.83 -19.56
CA SER A 96 12.58 0.35 -19.73
C SER A 96 12.40 1.38 -18.60
N GLN A 97 11.17 1.60 -18.13
CA GLN A 97 10.91 2.49 -17.00
C GLN A 97 11.48 1.95 -15.68
N ILE A 98 11.50 0.62 -15.51
CA ILE A 98 12.15 -0.02 -14.36
C ILE A 98 13.66 0.17 -14.44
N ASP A 99 14.27 0.01 -15.60
CA ASP A 99 15.72 0.19 -15.81
C ASP A 99 16.13 1.66 -15.57
N GLU A 100 15.33 2.62 -16.03
CA GLU A 100 15.53 4.05 -15.76
C GLU A 100 15.46 4.33 -14.25
N LEU A 101 14.43 3.85 -13.57
CA LEU A 101 14.27 4.02 -12.13
C LEU A 101 15.43 3.41 -11.34
N ARG A 102 15.88 2.19 -11.74
CA ARG A 102 17.03 1.53 -11.14
C ARG A 102 18.30 2.38 -11.30
N SER A 103 18.52 2.92 -12.50
CA SER A 103 19.64 3.82 -12.77
C SER A 103 19.58 5.14 -11.98
N GLU A 104 18.40 5.75 -11.85
CA GLU A 104 18.18 6.95 -11.04
C GLU A 104 18.46 6.71 -9.56
N LEU A 105 18.15 5.52 -9.06
CA LEU A 105 18.45 5.12 -7.69
C LEU A 105 19.91 4.67 -7.47
N GLY A 106 20.72 4.64 -8.52
CA GLY A 106 22.11 4.20 -8.45
C GLY A 106 22.27 2.70 -8.20
N LEU A 107 21.27 1.92 -8.61
CA LEU A 107 21.22 0.46 -8.48
C LEU A 107 21.48 -0.22 -9.82
N ASP A 108 21.85 -1.48 -9.77
CA ASP A 108 21.95 -2.38 -10.91
C ASP A 108 21.39 -3.77 -10.57
N ASP A 109 21.33 -4.67 -11.53
CA ASP A 109 20.81 -6.04 -11.36
C ASP A 109 21.54 -6.85 -10.27
N ALA A 110 22.78 -6.50 -9.97
CA ALA A 110 23.59 -7.19 -8.98
C ALA A 110 23.33 -6.66 -7.55
N THR A 111 22.96 -5.38 -7.43
CA THR A 111 22.89 -4.66 -6.15
C THR A 111 21.46 -4.31 -5.70
N GLU A 112 20.45 -4.44 -6.54
CA GLU A 112 19.09 -4.02 -6.21
C GLU A 112 18.47 -4.72 -4.98
N TRP A 113 18.97 -5.92 -4.64
CA TRP A 113 18.54 -6.71 -3.48
C TRP A 113 19.56 -6.73 -2.34
N ASP A 114 20.64 -5.96 -2.45
CA ASP A 114 21.65 -5.89 -1.41
C ASP A 114 21.12 -5.18 -0.17
N ARG A 115 21.58 -5.66 0.98
CA ARG A 115 21.31 -4.96 2.24
C ARG A 115 22.24 -3.78 2.39
N PHE A 116 21.78 -2.74 3.06
CA PHE A 116 22.67 -1.65 3.44
C PHE A 116 23.86 -2.18 4.24
N PRO A 117 25.10 -1.71 3.97
CA PRO A 117 26.26 -2.06 4.77
C PRO A 117 26.00 -1.77 6.25
N ARG A 118 26.27 -2.74 7.13
CA ARG A 118 25.95 -2.62 8.56
C ARG A 118 26.56 -1.39 9.24
N ALA A 119 27.72 -0.95 8.77
CA ALA A 119 28.42 0.24 9.28
C ALA A 119 27.96 1.55 8.63
N SER A 120 27.00 1.54 7.71
CA SER A 120 26.39 2.76 7.18
C SER A 120 25.27 3.24 8.12
N LEU A 121 24.96 4.54 8.07
CA LEU A 121 23.85 5.11 8.85
C LEU A 121 22.53 4.37 8.60
N ALA A 122 22.23 4.04 7.35
CA ALA A 122 21.04 3.28 6.98
C ALA A 122 21.07 1.86 7.56
N GLY A 123 22.23 1.18 7.48
CA GLY A 123 22.41 -0.17 8.03
C GLY A 123 22.28 -0.21 9.55
N GLU A 124 22.89 0.71 10.25
CA GLU A 124 22.77 0.85 11.72
C GLU A 124 21.32 1.11 12.13
N TRP A 125 20.62 1.98 11.40
CA TRP A 125 19.23 2.26 11.65
C TRP A 125 18.34 1.02 11.43
N CYS A 126 18.54 0.28 10.35
CA CYS A 126 17.81 -0.96 10.06
C CYS A 126 18.02 -2.03 11.14
N VAL A 127 19.28 -2.18 11.63
CA VAL A 127 19.58 -3.13 12.70
C VAL A 127 18.85 -2.75 13.99
N ARG A 128 18.86 -1.47 14.37
CA ARG A 128 18.16 -0.99 15.57
C ARG A 128 16.64 -1.18 15.45
N ALA A 129 16.02 -0.68 14.38
CA ALA A 129 14.58 -0.81 14.16
C ALA A 129 14.13 -2.29 14.09
N GLY A 130 14.92 -3.14 13.43
CA GLY A 130 14.66 -4.59 13.40
C GLY A 130 14.75 -5.24 14.78
N GLY A 131 15.67 -4.80 15.64
CA GLY A 131 15.77 -5.23 17.03
C GLY A 131 14.53 -4.85 17.85
N GLU A 132 14.06 -3.63 17.72
CA GLU A 132 12.87 -3.13 18.42
C GLU A 132 11.60 -3.91 18.02
N VAL A 133 11.39 -4.14 16.72
CA VAL A 133 10.25 -4.90 16.20
C VAL A 133 10.29 -6.38 16.63
N ASN A 134 11.47 -7.01 16.61
CA ASN A 134 11.62 -8.43 16.91
C ASN A 134 11.66 -8.75 18.42
N ASN A 135 11.79 -7.76 19.29
CA ASN A 135 11.79 -7.95 20.74
C ASN A 135 10.38 -8.10 21.35
N THR A 136 9.34 -8.01 20.54
CA THR A 136 7.98 -8.25 21.02
C THR A 136 7.85 -9.73 21.42
N PRO A 137 7.46 -10.04 22.68
CA PRO A 137 7.27 -11.41 23.10
C PRO A 137 6.22 -12.10 22.23
N VAL A 138 6.61 -13.18 21.57
CA VAL A 138 5.65 -14.00 20.80
C VAL A 138 4.98 -14.94 21.81
N PRO A 139 3.67 -14.89 21.98
CA PRO A 139 2.96 -15.83 22.85
C PRO A 139 3.20 -17.27 22.35
N PRO A 140 3.16 -18.26 23.25
CA PRO A 140 3.32 -19.65 22.87
C PRO A 140 2.27 -20.00 21.80
N ARG A 141 2.75 -20.58 20.70
CA ARG A 141 1.86 -20.99 19.60
C ARG A 141 1.10 -22.25 20.03
N PRO A 142 -0.24 -22.27 19.91
CA PRO A 142 -0.99 -23.51 20.09
C PRO A 142 -0.56 -24.54 19.05
N VAL A 143 -0.48 -25.79 19.46
CA VAL A 143 -0.32 -26.92 18.51
C VAL A 143 -1.68 -27.10 17.84
N LEU A 144 -1.73 -26.87 16.54
CA LEU A 144 -2.93 -27.04 15.73
C LEU A 144 -2.83 -28.35 14.96
N ASP A 145 -3.91 -29.09 14.90
CA ASP A 145 -4.05 -30.22 13.96
C ASP A 145 -4.40 -29.66 12.58
N VAL A 146 -3.34 -29.32 11.83
CA VAL A 146 -3.48 -28.81 10.45
C VAL A 146 -3.30 -30.00 9.51
N PRO A 147 -4.27 -30.30 8.64
CA PRO A 147 -4.15 -31.40 7.70
C PRO A 147 -3.02 -31.16 6.71
N ASP A 148 -2.26 -32.22 6.38
CA ASP A 148 -1.16 -32.19 5.40
C ASP A 148 -1.64 -31.80 3.99
N ALA A 149 -2.93 -32.04 3.70
CA ALA A 149 -3.54 -31.67 2.44
C ALA A 149 -4.98 -31.20 2.65
N VAL A 150 -5.33 -30.12 1.99
CA VAL A 150 -6.72 -29.63 1.90
C VAL A 150 -7.19 -29.89 0.48
N GLY A 151 -8.33 -30.63 0.35
CA GLY A 151 -8.94 -30.91 -0.95
C GLY A 151 -9.32 -29.61 -1.65
N GLY A 152 -8.51 -29.18 -2.60
CA GLY A 152 -8.83 -28.13 -3.55
C GLY A 152 -9.22 -28.77 -4.87
N ALA A 153 -10.43 -28.49 -5.36
CA ALA A 153 -10.82 -28.95 -6.68
C ALA A 153 -10.00 -28.21 -7.75
N THR A 154 -8.90 -28.80 -8.15
CA THR A 154 -8.21 -28.42 -9.38
C THR A 154 -8.96 -29.07 -10.53
N GLY A 155 -9.80 -28.30 -11.23
CA GLY A 155 -10.45 -28.74 -12.44
C GLY A 155 -9.49 -28.82 -13.64
N ALA A 156 -9.89 -29.45 -14.72
CA ALA A 156 -9.12 -29.49 -15.96
C ALA A 156 -8.99 -28.13 -16.67
N LYS A 157 -9.67 -27.09 -16.19
CA LYS A 157 -9.62 -25.74 -16.76
C LYS A 157 -8.63 -24.86 -15.98
N PRO A 158 -7.87 -24.00 -16.66
CA PRO A 158 -7.07 -22.99 -16.01
C PRO A 158 -7.93 -22.11 -15.09
N VAL A 159 -7.46 -21.89 -13.87
CA VAL A 159 -8.10 -21.01 -12.88
C VAL A 159 -7.05 -20.04 -12.32
N SER A 160 -7.50 -18.89 -11.84
CA SER A 160 -6.59 -17.94 -11.20
C SER A 160 -6.12 -18.45 -9.84
N THR A 161 -4.93 -18.04 -9.41
CA THR A 161 -4.41 -18.36 -8.07
C THR A 161 -5.34 -17.86 -6.97
N GLN A 162 -6.02 -16.75 -7.20
CA GLN A 162 -6.97 -16.16 -6.28
C GLN A 162 -8.24 -17.00 -6.13
N GLU A 163 -8.73 -17.57 -7.22
CA GLU A 163 -9.85 -18.50 -7.18
C GLU A 163 -9.48 -19.79 -6.43
N VAL A 164 -8.28 -20.33 -6.67
CA VAL A 164 -7.76 -21.49 -5.93
C VAL A 164 -7.63 -21.17 -4.46
N PHE A 165 -7.12 -19.99 -4.11
CA PHE A 165 -7.01 -19.54 -2.72
C PHE A 165 -8.39 -19.47 -2.03
N GLY A 166 -9.39 -18.87 -2.66
CA GLY A 166 -10.76 -18.81 -2.11
C GLY A 166 -11.38 -20.20 -1.86
N ARG A 167 -11.14 -21.16 -2.77
CA ARG A 167 -11.57 -22.55 -2.62
C ARG A 167 -10.82 -23.24 -1.47
N LEU A 168 -9.51 -23.06 -1.39
CA LEU A 168 -8.66 -23.57 -0.31
C LEU A 168 -9.14 -23.05 1.05
N LEU A 169 -9.37 -21.76 1.14
CA LEU A 169 -9.85 -21.09 2.35
C LEU A 169 -11.21 -21.67 2.81
N THR A 170 -12.13 -21.86 1.87
CA THR A 170 -13.43 -22.48 2.14
C THR A 170 -13.27 -23.93 2.62
N GLY A 171 -12.32 -24.67 2.05
CA GLY A 171 -11.97 -26.04 2.47
C GLY A 171 -11.37 -26.08 3.88
N LEU A 172 -10.45 -25.19 4.20
CA LEU A 172 -9.86 -25.03 5.54
C LEU A 172 -10.94 -24.73 6.59
N GLY A 173 -11.99 -24.03 6.23
CA GLY A 173 -13.13 -23.79 7.08
C GLY A 173 -13.92 -25.06 7.47
N ALA A 174 -13.62 -26.24 6.90
CA ALA A 174 -14.15 -27.52 7.37
C ALA A 174 -13.34 -28.13 8.52
N VAL A 175 -12.13 -27.63 8.78
CA VAL A 175 -11.24 -28.07 9.85
C VAL A 175 -11.51 -27.18 11.07
N ALA A 176 -12.21 -27.66 12.07
CA ALA A 176 -12.68 -26.87 13.21
C ALA A 176 -11.55 -26.10 13.90
N ASP A 177 -10.44 -26.76 14.23
CA ASP A 177 -9.28 -26.16 14.91
C ASP A 177 -8.66 -25.00 14.13
N VAL A 178 -8.71 -25.05 12.80
CA VAL A 178 -8.21 -23.97 11.93
C VAL A 178 -9.26 -22.88 11.82
N ALA A 179 -10.51 -23.24 11.57
CA ALA A 179 -11.60 -22.29 11.36
C ALA A 179 -11.83 -21.35 12.56
N GLU A 180 -11.77 -21.88 13.78
CA GLU A 180 -11.94 -21.11 15.02
C GLU A 180 -10.83 -20.06 15.24
N ARG A 181 -9.69 -20.19 14.58
CA ARG A 181 -8.52 -19.32 14.73
C ARG A 181 -8.23 -18.48 13.50
N MET A 182 -9.03 -18.64 12.46
CA MET A 182 -8.86 -17.92 11.20
C MET A 182 -9.78 -16.70 11.13
N VAL A 183 -9.21 -15.56 10.83
CA VAL A 183 -9.93 -14.32 10.57
C VAL A 183 -9.58 -13.84 9.16
N THR A 184 -10.59 -13.54 8.38
CA THR A 184 -10.43 -12.92 7.06
C THR A 184 -10.78 -11.44 7.13
N LEU A 185 -9.97 -10.60 6.49
CA LEU A 185 -10.17 -9.16 6.42
C LEU A 185 -10.25 -8.75 4.95
N SER A 186 -11.23 -7.93 4.62
CA SER A 186 -11.37 -7.39 3.27
C SER A 186 -11.81 -5.93 3.33
N PRO A 187 -11.02 -5.00 2.77
CA PRO A 187 -11.40 -3.60 2.67
C PRO A 187 -12.29 -3.38 1.44
N ASP A 188 -13.55 -3.86 1.48
CA ASP A 188 -14.56 -3.64 0.44
C ASP A 188 -14.34 -4.38 -0.91
N VAL A 189 -13.54 -5.46 -0.90
CA VAL A 189 -13.23 -6.22 -2.14
C VAL A 189 -13.46 -7.72 -1.98
N SER A 190 -14.31 -8.16 -1.06
CA SER A 190 -14.53 -9.58 -0.72
C SER A 190 -15.00 -10.41 -1.90
N VAL A 191 -15.83 -9.88 -2.79
CA VAL A 191 -16.32 -10.56 -3.98
C VAL A 191 -15.19 -10.79 -4.99
N SER A 192 -14.47 -9.74 -5.34
CA SER A 192 -13.36 -9.81 -6.30
C SER A 192 -12.14 -10.58 -5.78
N THR A 193 -12.02 -10.75 -4.47
CA THR A 193 -10.96 -11.54 -3.82
C THR A 193 -11.40 -13.00 -3.53
N ASN A 194 -12.56 -13.43 -4.02
CA ASN A 194 -13.09 -14.78 -3.85
C ASN A 194 -13.27 -15.23 -2.39
N LEU A 195 -13.56 -14.31 -1.48
CA LEU A 195 -13.87 -14.62 -0.09
C LEU A 195 -15.33 -15.04 0.16
N GLY A 196 -16.18 -14.98 -0.87
CA GLY A 196 -17.61 -15.26 -0.76
C GLY A 196 -17.92 -16.63 -0.14
N GLY A 197 -17.19 -17.68 -0.51
CA GLY A 197 -17.37 -19.02 0.07
C GLY A 197 -17.11 -19.08 1.58
N TRP A 198 -16.10 -18.36 2.05
CA TRP A 198 -15.80 -18.22 3.47
C TRP A 198 -16.89 -17.40 4.19
N ILE A 199 -17.22 -16.23 3.67
CA ILE A 199 -18.19 -15.32 4.28
C ILE A 199 -19.58 -15.96 4.37
N ASN A 200 -20.03 -16.65 3.32
CA ASN A 200 -21.31 -17.37 3.34
C ASN A 200 -21.37 -18.49 4.39
N LYS A 201 -20.20 -19.03 4.79
CA LYS A 201 -20.12 -20.08 5.79
C LYS A 201 -20.01 -19.54 7.21
N PHE A 202 -19.24 -18.48 7.43
CA PHE A 202 -18.88 -17.98 8.75
C PHE A 202 -19.50 -16.62 9.09
N GLY A 203 -20.12 -15.97 8.13
CA GLY A 203 -20.70 -14.64 8.29
C GLY A 203 -19.67 -13.52 8.28
N VAL A 204 -20.16 -12.33 8.55
CA VAL A 204 -19.37 -11.11 8.75
C VAL A 204 -19.42 -10.75 10.22
N PHE A 205 -18.27 -10.39 10.80
CA PHE A 205 -18.20 -9.98 12.19
C PHE A 205 -18.98 -8.68 12.42
N HIS A 206 -19.86 -8.70 13.39
CA HIS A 206 -20.51 -7.51 13.93
C HIS A 206 -20.41 -7.54 15.46
N PRO A 207 -20.09 -6.42 16.12
CA PRO A 207 -20.03 -6.35 17.59
C PRO A 207 -21.40 -6.54 18.25
N GLU A 208 -22.48 -6.24 17.52
CA GLU A 208 -23.87 -6.43 17.93
C GLU A 208 -24.63 -7.18 16.84
N GLN A 209 -25.65 -7.93 17.24
CA GLN A 209 -26.50 -8.63 16.26
C GLN A 209 -27.23 -7.61 15.39
N GLN A 210 -26.99 -7.65 14.10
CA GLN A 210 -27.67 -6.79 13.13
C GLN A 210 -28.93 -7.49 12.60
N PRO A 211 -30.06 -6.77 12.46
CA PRO A 211 -31.23 -7.31 11.78
C PRO A 211 -30.93 -7.53 10.30
N ASP A 212 -31.34 -8.67 9.76
CA ASP A 212 -31.28 -8.90 8.32
C ASP A 212 -32.49 -8.23 7.64
N TYR A 213 -32.25 -7.01 7.12
CA TYR A 213 -33.27 -6.24 6.43
C TYR A 213 -33.57 -6.76 5.01
N LEU A 214 -32.69 -7.54 4.44
CA LEU A 214 -32.82 -8.02 3.06
C LEU A 214 -33.42 -9.41 2.98
N GLY A 215 -33.46 -10.16 4.09
CA GLY A 215 -33.98 -11.52 4.15
C GLY A 215 -33.28 -12.46 3.17
N SER A 216 -32.00 -12.24 2.90
CA SER A 216 -31.22 -13.01 1.95
C SER A 216 -30.51 -14.17 2.63
N ASP A 217 -30.67 -15.38 2.11
CA ASP A 217 -29.93 -16.55 2.58
C ASP A 217 -28.44 -16.51 2.19
N ARG A 218 -28.03 -15.50 1.44
CA ARG A 218 -26.64 -15.31 1.01
C ARG A 218 -26.14 -13.94 1.42
N LEU A 219 -24.97 -13.91 2.04
CA LEU A 219 -24.29 -12.67 2.40
C LEU A 219 -23.53 -12.03 1.23
N LEU A 220 -23.15 -12.85 0.23
CA LEU A 220 -22.50 -12.45 -1.02
C LEU A 220 -22.95 -13.34 -2.17
#